data_2d91159f1081c4a00d86df5224205de5
#
_entry.id   2d91159f1081c4a00d86df5224205de5
#
_cell.length_a   1.000
_cell.length_b   1.000
_cell.length_c   1.000
_cell.angle_alpha   90.00
_cell.angle_beta   90.00
_cell.angle_gamma   90.00
#
_symmetry.space_group_name_H-M   'P 1'
#
loop_
_entity.id
_entity.type
_entity.pdbx_description
1 polymer ?
#
loop_
_entity_poly.entity_id
_entity_poly.type
_entity_poly.pdbx_seq_one_letter_code
_entity_poly.pdbx_strand_id
1 'polypeptide(L)'
;YGVPKYQLDKKKFGIFPQKPLDPSLPIFRGFDDIFNMPHSRHTEVRREDIEKVPGLDIIAESAESGVSIVMARGGREFFVTGHLEYAPNTLDKEYKRDMGKRDDVELPENYYFHDDPNEAPLVTWRAHANLFYSNWINYYVYQETPYNIDDIQ
;
A
#
# COMPACT_ATOMS: atom_id res chain seq x y z
N TYR A 1 -15.02 -1.84 -11.18
CA TYR A 1 -15.13 -3.25 -10.79
C TYR A 1 -16.28 -3.52 -9.82
N GLY A 2 -16.81 -2.49 -9.14
CA GLY A 2 -17.99 -2.64 -8.27
C GLY A 2 -17.74 -3.33 -6.92
N VAL A 3 -16.49 -3.50 -6.52
CA VAL A 3 -16.17 -4.08 -5.20
C VAL A 3 -16.68 -3.16 -4.08
N PRO A 4 -17.50 -3.65 -3.13
CA PRO A 4 -18.05 -2.82 -2.06
C PRO A 4 -16.98 -2.38 -1.07
N LYS A 5 -17.22 -1.22 -0.44
CA LYS A 5 -16.43 -0.72 0.69
C LYS A 5 -17.21 -0.86 1.98
N TYR A 6 -16.53 -1.26 3.03
CA TYR A 6 -17.09 -1.40 4.36
C TYR A 6 -16.43 -0.42 5.32
N GLN A 7 -17.22 0.16 6.22
CA GLN A 7 -16.71 1.01 7.28
C GLN A 7 -15.97 0.15 8.30
N LEU A 8 -14.79 0.60 8.71
CA LEU A 8 -14.04 0.00 9.82
C LEU A 8 -14.54 0.57 11.15
N ASP A 9 -14.63 -0.28 12.18
CA ASP A 9 -14.92 0.14 13.55
C ASP A 9 -13.78 1.01 14.10
N LYS A 10 -12.55 0.66 13.76
CA LYS A 10 -11.32 1.39 14.11
C LYS A 10 -10.56 1.79 12.85
N LYS A 11 -10.10 3.04 12.77
CA LYS A 11 -9.23 3.52 11.71
C LYS A 11 -7.98 2.64 11.60
N LYS A 12 -7.63 2.20 10.41
CA LYS A 12 -6.30 1.63 10.15
C LYS A 12 -5.32 2.78 9.96
N PHE A 13 -4.52 3.04 10.99
CA PHE A 13 -3.64 4.19 11.08
C PHE A 13 -2.27 3.77 11.62
N GLY A 14 -1.26 3.79 10.76
CA GLY A 14 0.09 3.33 11.13
C GLY A 14 0.82 2.61 10.01
N ILE A 15 1.83 1.83 10.39
CA ILE A 15 2.65 1.01 9.50
C ILE A 15 2.31 -0.47 9.74
N PHE A 16 1.88 -1.15 8.68
CA PHE A 16 1.47 -2.55 8.79
C PHE A 16 2.31 -3.44 7.88
N PRO A 17 2.73 -4.63 8.39
CA PRO A 17 3.44 -5.62 7.59
C PRO A 17 2.52 -6.22 6.53
N GLN A 18 3.03 -6.34 5.32
CA GLN A 18 2.35 -6.90 4.17
C GLN A 18 3.08 -8.14 3.69
N LYS A 19 2.36 -9.12 3.17
CA LYS A 19 2.92 -10.33 2.58
C LYS A 19 2.59 -10.39 1.10
N PRO A 20 3.58 -10.50 0.19
CA PRO A 20 3.34 -10.90 -1.18
C PRO A 20 2.70 -12.29 -1.24
N LEU A 21 1.62 -12.46 -1.98
CA LEU A 21 0.96 -13.77 -2.15
C LEU A 21 1.58 -14.59 -3.27
N ASP A 22 2.13 -13.91 -4.27
CA ASP A 22 2.96 -14.51 -5.31
C ASP A 22 4.27 -13.70 -5.46
N PRO A 23 5.35 -14.09 -4.74
CA PRO A 23 6.64 -13.41 -4.83
C PRO A 23 7.31 -13.50 -6.20
N SER A 24 6.83 -14.38 -7.10
CA SER A 24 7.38 -14.52 -8.45
C SER A 24 6.96 -13.40 -9.41
N LEU A 25 5.92 -12.65 -9.06
CA LEU A 25 5.45 -11.52 -9.87
C LEU A 25 6.54 -10.45 -10.01
N PRO A 26 6.79 -9.91 -11.22
CA PRO A 26 7.81 -8.89 -11.44
C PRO A 26 7.67 -7.65 -10.56
N ILE A 27 6.46 -7.31 -10.11
CA ILE A 27 6.21 -6.19 -9.19
C ILE A 27 6.93 -6.37 -7.85
N PHE A 28 7.14 -7.60 -7.39
CA PHE A 28 7.80 -7.93 -6.13
C PHE A 28 9.29 -8.29 -6.28
N ARG A 29 9.87 -8.07 -7.46
CA ARG A 29 11.29 -8.37 -7.66
C ARG A 29 12.17 -7.57 -6.70
N GLY A 30 12.97 -8.28 -5.90
CA GLY A 30 13.84 -7.70 -4.88
C GLY A 30 13.14 -7.39 -3.55
N PHE A 31 11.86 -7.74 -3.38
CA PHE A 31 11.17 -7.64 -2.11
C PHE A 31 11.61 -8.74 -1.15
N ASP A 32 11.55 -8.41 0.14
CA ASP A 32 11.60 -9.39 1.21
C ASP A 32 10.26 -10.14 1.32
N ASP A 33 10.22 -11.24 2.10
CA ASP A 33 9.00 -12.02 2.35
C ASP A 33 7.89 -11.18 3.02
N ILE A 34 8.29 -10.14 3.75
CA ILE A 34 7.42 -9.17 4.40
C ILE A 34 7.92 -7.77 4.07
N PHE A 35 7.02 -6.88 3.72
CA PHE A 35 7.31 -5.46 3.55
C PHE A 35 6.31 -4.59 4.31
N ASN A 36 6.74 -3.42 4.72
CA ASN A 36 5.89 -2.49 5.47
C ASN A 36 5.19 -1.50 4.54
N MET A 37 3.94 -1.14 4.89
CA MET A 37 3.15 -0.17 4.17
C MET A 37 2.40 0.75 5.13
N PRO A 38 2.49 2.09 4.95
CA PRO A 38 1.66 3.05 5.67
C PRO A 38 0.18 2.92 5.31
N HIS A 39 -0.68 3.03 6.30
CA HIS A 39 -2.13 3.11 6.13
C HIS A 39 -2.72 4.28 6.92
N SER A 40 -3.71 4.94 6.34
CA SER A 40 -4.57 5.92 6.98
C SER A 40 -5.96 5.85 6.34
N ARG A 41 -6.81 4.94 6.81
CA ARG A 41 -8.12 4.71 6.20
C ARG A 41 -9.19 4.31 7.20
N HIS A 42 -10.43 4.70 6.93
CA HIS A 42 -11.63 4.37 7.69
C HIS A 42 -12.49 3.27 7.04
N THR A 43 -12.08 2.79 5.85
CA THR A 43 -12.82 1.78 5.10
C THR A 43 -11.92 0.64 4.67
N GLU A 44 -12.52 -0.51 4.37
CA GLU A 44 -11.85 -1.66 3.77
C GLU A 44 -12.60 -2.20 2.56
N VAL A 45 -11.89 -2.98 1.76
CA VAL A 45 -12.44 -3.93 0.80
C VAL A 45 -12.15 -5.33 1.30
N ARG A 46 -13.08 -6.27 1.13
CA ARG A 46 -12.92 -7.63 1.64
C ARG A 46 -12.44 -8.58 0.56
N ARG A 47 -11.60 -9.52 0.97
CA ARG A 47 -11.08 -10.57 0.08
C ARG A 47 -12.19 -11.29 -0.67
N GLU A 48 -13.22 -11.75 0.06
CA GLU A 48 -14.33 -12.50 -0.51
C GLU A 48 -15.14 -11.74 -1.56
N ASP A 49 -15.12 -10.40 -1.55
CA ASP A 49 -15.80 -9.60 -2.56
C ASP A 49 -14.91 -9.34 -3.78
N ILE A 50 -13.61 -9.22 -3.58
CA ILE A 50 -12.63 -9.12 -4.68
C ILE A 50 -12.59 -10.43 -5.47
N GLU A 51 -12.55 -11.58 -4.79
CA GLU A 51 -12.49 -12.92 -5.40
C GLU A 51 -13.73 -13.27 -6.24
N LYS A 52 -14.87 -12.60 -6.01
CA LYS A 52 -16.07 -12.73 -6.86
C LYS A 52 -15.96 -12.00 -8.20
N VAL A 53 -15.00 -11.09 -8.36
CA VAL A 53 -14.85 -10.28 -9.56
C VAL A 53 -13.78 -10.89 -10.46
N PRO A 54 -14.16 -11.45 -11.63
CA PRO A 54 -13.20 -12.03 -12.56
C PRO A 54 -12.17 -11.00 -13.02
N GLY A 55 -10.89 -11.40 -13.04
CA GLY A 55 -9.79 -10.56 -13.51
C GLY A 55 -9.24 -9.59 -12.47
N LEU A 56 -9.63 -9.73 -11.19
CA LEU A 56 -8.95 -9.11 -10.06
C LEU A 56 -8.13 -10.17 -9.33
N ASP A 57 -6.83 -9.94 -9.21
CA ASP A 57 -5.88 -10.80 -8.53
C ASP A 57 -5.37 -10.09 -7.26
N ILE A 58 -5.66 -10.66 -6.09
CA ILE A 58 -5.08 -10.18 -4.83
C ILE A 58 -3.62 -10.64 -4.80
N ILE A 59 -2.69 -9.69 -4.81
CA ILE A 59 -1.25 -10.00 -4.88
C ILE A 59 -0.49 -9.69 -3.60
N ALA A 60 -1.06 -8.89 -2.69
CA ALA A 60 -0.52 -8.70 -1.35
C ALA A 60 -1.61 -8.42 -0.32
N GLU A 61 -1.38 -8.88 0.91
CA GLU A 61 -2.27 -8.66 2.04
C GLU A 61 -1.53 -8.64 3.36
N SER A 62 -2.23 -8.21 4.40
CA SER A 62 -1.79 -8.20 5.80
C SER A 62 -2.80 -8.89 6.69
N ALA A 63 -2.33 -9.63 7.67
CA ALA A 63 -3.20 -10.17 8.73
C ALA A 63 -3.85 -9.04 9.56
N GLU A 64 -3.19 -7.89 9.65
CA GLU A 64 -3.63 -6.75 10.47
C GLU A 64 -4.45 -5.72 9.67
N SER A 65 -4.03 -5.42 8.43
CA SER A 65 -4.67 -4.39 7.60
C SER A 65 -5.49 -4.92 6.43
N GLY A 66 -5.60 -6.25 6.25
CA GLY A 66 -6.38 -6.87 5.18
C GLY A 66 -5.73 -6.76 3.80
N VAL A 67 -6.53 -6.82 2.74
CA VAL A 67 -6.04 -6.75 1.35
C VAL A 67 -5.37 -5.40 1.10
N SER A 68 -4.15 -5.45 0.56
CA SER A 68 -3.35 -4.24 0.35
C SER A 68 -3.05 -3.92 -1.11
N ILE A 69 -2.80 -4.94 -1.95
CA ILE A 69 -2.55 -4.72 -3.38
C ILE A 69 -3.37 -5.72 -4.20
N VAL A 70 -4.11 -5.18 -5.16
CA VAL A 70 -4.86 -5.95 -6.15
C VAL A 70 -4.37 -5.56 -7.54
N MET A 71 -4.16 -6.55 -8.39
CA MET A 71 -3.77 -6.37 -9.78
C MET A 71 -4.93 -6.73 -10.71
N ALA A 72 -5.03 -6.05 -11.84
CA ALA A 72 -5.98 -6.36 -12.89
C ALA A 72 -5.37 -6.24 -14.28
N ARG A 73 -6.03 -6.85 -15.27
CA ARG A 73 -5.67 -6.79 -16.69
C ARG A 73 -4.21 -7.15 -16.97
N GLY A 74 -3.69 -8.18 -16.28
CA GLY A 74 -2.33 -8.65 -16.46
C GLY A 74 -1.26 -7.62 -16.05
N GLY A 75 -1.56 -6.76 -15.05
CA GLY A 75 -0.64 -5.75 -14.55
C GLY A 75 -0.79 -4.36 -15.16
N ARG A 76 -1.82 -4.13 -15.98
CA ARG A 76 -2.13 -2.77 -16.47
C ARG A 76 -2.76 -1.88 -15.41
N GLU A 77 -3.32 -2.46 -14.37
CA GLU A 77 -3.96 -1.74 -13.27
C GLU A 77 -3.51 -2.32 -11.94
N PHE A 78 -3.11 -1.44 -11.03
CA PHE A 78 -2.80 -1.79 -9.64
C PHE A 78 -3.64 -0.93 -8.71
N PHE A 79 -4.30 -1.58 -7.75
CA PHE A 79 -5.09 -0.93 -6.69
C PHE A 79 -4.38 -1.16 -5.38
N VAL A 80 -3.87 -0.09 -4.78
CA VAL A 80 -3.12 -0.12 -3.53
C VAL A 80 -3.95 0.57 -2.46
N THR A 81 -4.29 -0.14 -1.37
CA THR A 81 -5.14 0.40 -0.30
C THR A 81 -4.36 1.18 0.77
N GLY A 82 -3.04 1.03 0.79
CA GLY A 82 -2.12 1.80 1.63
C GLY A 82 -1.34 2.85 0.83
N HIS A 83 -0.32 3.42 1.44
CA HIS A 83 0.36 4.63 0.96
C HIS A 83 1.88 4.48 0.93
N LEU A 84 2.40 3.76 -0.07
CA LEU A 84 3.86 3.62 -0.25
C LEU A 84 4.54 4.96 -0.54
N GLU A 85 3.80 5.95 -1.09
CA GLU A 85 4.28 7.28 -1.43
C GLU A 85 4.44 8.23 -0.23
N TYR A 86 4.01 7.85 0.97
CA TYR A 86 4.05 8.73 2.12
C TYR A 86 5.47 9.16 2.50
N ALA A 87 5.61 10.48 2.71
CA ALA A 87 6.81 11.05 3.32
C ALA A 87 6.94 10.61 4.80
N PRO A 88 8.17 10.59 5.36
CA PRO A 88 8.41 10.15 6.74
C PRO A 88 7.49 10.75 7.79
N ASN A 89 7.11 12.01 7.64
CA ASN A 89 6.33 12.77 8.61
C ASN A 89 4.84 12.91 8.25
N THR A 90 4.33 12.17 7.28
CA THR A 90 2.93 12.32 6.83
C THR A 90 1.95 11.92 7.92
N LEU A 91 2.13 10.74 8.53
CA LEU A 91 1.25 10.28 9.61
C LEU A 91 1.40 11.12 10.90
N ASP A 92 2.61 11.63 11.19
CA ASP A 92 2.83 12.56 12.32
C ASP A 92 2.03 13.85 12.16
N LYS A 93 2.07 14.45 10.97
CA LYS A 93 1.28 15.64 10.68
C LYS A 93 -0.22 15.40 10.77
N GLU A 94 -0.67 14.22 10.29
CA GLU A 94 -2.06 13.82 10.38
C GLU A 94 -2.49 13.62 11.83
N TYR A 95 -1.71 12.90 12.62
CA TYR A 95 -1.93 12.67 14.04
C TYR A 95 -2.05 13.99 14.81
N LYS A 96 -1.07 14.87 14.68
CA LYS A 96 -1.05 16.18 15.35
C LYS A 96 -2.21 17.10 14.93
N ARG A 97 -2.57 17.07 13.65
CA ARG A 97 -3.74 17.80 13.13
C ARG A 97 -5.04 17.31 13.75
N ASP A 98 -5.18 16.01 13.90
CA ASP A 98 -6.43 15.39 14.37
C ASP A 98 -6.54 15.50 15.90
N MET A 99 -5.46 15.37 16.66
CA MET A 99 -5.41 15.65 18.10
C MET A 99 -5.92 17.05 18.48
N GLY A 100 -5.73 18.04 17.60
CA GLY A 100 -6.26 19.38 17.82
C GLY A 100 -7.78 19.52 17.59
N LYS A 101 -8.46 18.47 17.12
CA LYS A 101 -9.87 18.52 16.72
C LYS A 101 -10.75 17.48 17.42
N ARG A 102 -10.18 16.41 17.95
CA ARG A 102 -10.89 15.24 18.48
C ARG A 102 -10.13 14.69 19.68
N ASP A 103 -10.86 14.16 20.67
CA ASP A 103 -10.30 13.58 21.88
C ASP A 103 -10.02 12.08 21.75
N ASP A 104 -10.50 11.44 20.66
CA ASP A 104 -10.40 9.99 20.40
C ASP A 104 -9.35 9.62 19.35
N VAL A 105 -8.31 10.45 19.18
CA VAL A 105 -7.27 10.21 18.18
C VAL A 105 -6.24 9.22 18.73
N GLU A 106 -6.16 8.08 18.08
CA GLU A 106 -5.17 7.06 18.42
C GLU A 106 -3.81 7.35 17.78
N LEU A 107 -2.76 6.91 18.47
CA LEU A 107 -1.39 6.94 17.95
C LEU A 107 -1.28 6.08 16.68
N PRO A 108 -0.54 6.50 15.63
CA PRO A 108 -0.27 5.63 14.49
C PRO A 108 0.58 4.43 14.94
N GLU A 109 0.07 3.22 14.67
CA GLU A 109 0.69 1.95 15.08
C GLU A 109 2.03 1.73 14.38
N ASN A 110 3.06 1.24 15.08
CA ASN A 110 4.38 0.90 14.55
C ASN A 110 5.10 2.05 13.81
N TYR A 111 4.82 3.28 14.17
CA TYR A 111 5.28 4.45 13.42
C TYR A 111 6.36 5.25 14.14
N TYR A 112 6.20 5.54 15.41
CA TYR A 112 7.22 6.23 16.19
C TYR A 112 8.22 5.24 16.77
N PHE A 113 9.46 5.69 16.96
CA PHE A 113 10.44 4.91 17.70
C PHE A 113 9.95 4.72 19.13
N HIS A 114 9.98 3.48 19.63
CA HIS A 114 9.43 3.10 20.95
C HIS A 114 7.95 3.46 21.20
N ASP A 115 7.16 3.67 20.14
CA ASP A 115 5.77 4.15 20.24
C ASP A 115 5.62 5.48 21.02
N ASP A 116 6.68 6.29 21.06
CA ASP A 116 6.68 7.60 21.69
C ASP A 116 6.48 8.72 20.65
N PRO A 117 5.36 9.50 20.70
CA PRO A 117 5.11 10.58 19.75
C PRO A 117 6.07 11.77 19.89
N ASN A 118 6.93 11.79 20.90
CA ASN A 118 8.02 12.76 21.03
C ASN A 118 9.30 12.32 20.30
N GLU A 119 9.38 11.04 19.90
CA GLU A 119 10.48 10.50 19.13
C GLU A 119 10.25 10.66 17.60
N ALA A 120 11.33 10.48 16.84
CA ALA A 120 11.24 10.56 15.39
C ALA A 120 10.47 9.36 14.78
N PRO A 121 9.77 9.55 13.66
CA PRO A 121 9.19 8.44 12.92
C PRO A 121 10.22 7.41 12.48
N LEU A 122 9.90 6.12 12.67
CA LEU A 122 10.70 5.00 12.20
C LEU A 122 10.29 4.63 10.77
N VAL A 123 11.08 5.04 9.78
CA VAL A 123 10.77 4.79 8.35
C VAL A 123 11.21 3.40 7.95
N THR A 124 10.25 2.49 7.76
CA THR A 124 10.49 1.07 7.44
C THR A 124 9.89 0.63 6.09
N TRP A 125 9.36 1.56 5.28
CA TRP A 125 8.69 1.25 4.00
C TRP A 125 9.40 1.80 2.76
N ARG A 126 10.34 2.75 2.89
CA ARG A 126 10.92 3.50 1.78
C ARG A 126 11.62 2.63 0.73
N ALA A 127 12.37 1.63 1.18
CA ALA A 127 13.11 0.76 0.24
C ALA A 127 12.14 -0.03 -0.65
N HIS A 128 11.11 -0.64 -0.05
CA HIS A 128 10.08 -1.39 -0.79
C HIS A 128 9.19 -0.47 -1.64
N ALA A 129 8.92 0.76 -1.18
CA ALA A 129 8.25 1.77 -2.00
C ALA A 129 9.02 2.07 -3.29
N ASN A 130 10.33 2.32 -3.18
CA ASN A 130 11.19 2.55 -4.35
C ASN A 130 11.22 1.34 -5.28
N LEU A 131 11.32 0.12 -4.74
CA LEU A 131 11.25 -1.11 -5.54
C LEU A 131 9.91 -1.26 -6.24
N PHE A 132 8.80 -1.04 -5.54
CA PHE A 132 7.45 -1.14 -6.12
C PHE A 132 7.29 -0.24 -7.34
N TYR A 133 7.59 1.05 -7.19
CA TYR A 133 7.45 2.00 -8.30
C TYR A 133 8.46 1.76 -9.43
N SER A 134 9.69 1.37 -9.11
CA SER A 134 10.71 1.02 -10.11
C SER A 134 10.31 -0.23 -10.89
N ASN A 135 9.81 -1.27 -10.21
CA ASN A 135 9.34 -2.51 -10.84
C ASN A 135 8.10 -2.25 -11.70
N TRP A 136 7.15 -1.44 -11.20
CA TRP A 136 5.99 -1.06 -11.97
C TRP A 136 6.38 -0.35 -13.28
N ILE A 137 7.23 0.66 -13.21
CA ILE A 137 7.70 1.40 -14.39
C ILE A 137 8.44 0.45 -15.34
N ASN A 138 9.38 -0.36 -14.85
CA ASN A 138 10.24 -1.17 -15.70
C ASN A 138 9.53 -2.36 -16.34
N TYR A 139 8.66 -3.06 -15.59
CA TYR A 139 8.10 -4.33 -16.04
C TYR A 139 6.66 -4.22 -16.55
N TYR A 140 5.90 -3.18 -16.18
CA TYR A 140 4.51 -3.04 -16.56
C TYR A 140 4.24 -1.82 -17.45
N VAL A 141 5.01 -0.75 -17.30
CA VAL A 141 4.86 0.44 -18.16
C VAL A 141 5.74 0.33 -19.41
N TYR A 142 7.06 0.21 -19.25
CA TYR A 142 7.96 0.22 -20.40
C TYR A 142 7.85 -1.03 -21.26
N GLN A 143 7.66 -2.21 -20.70
CA GLN A 143 7.58 -3.45 -21.48
C GLN A 143 6.23 -3.69 -22.14
N GLU A 144 5.16 -3.10 -21.62
CA GLU A 144 3.80 -3.25 -22.13
C GLU A 144 3.37 -2.08 -23.05
N THR A 145 4.10 -0.97 -23.05
CA THR A 145 3.81 0.16 -23.92
C THR A 145 4.30 -0.14 -25.34
N PRO A 146 3.44 -0.13 -26.36
CA PRO A 146 3.85 -0.30 -27.74
C PRO A 146 4.86 0.79 -28.12
N TYR A 147 6.02 0.37 -28.55
CA TYR A 147 7.10 1.27 -28.91
C TYR A 147 7.67 0.86 -30.28
N ASN A 148 7.71 1.79 -31.22
CA ASN A 148 8.33 1.62 -32.51
C ASN A 148 9.49 2.63 -32.65
N ILE A 149 10.71 2.11 -32.73
CA ILE A 149 11.93 2.94 -32.83
C ILE A 149 11.93 3.80 -34.10
N ASP A 150 11.25 3.36 -35.15
CA ASP A 150 11.20 4.05 -36.45
C ASP A 150 10.29 5.28 -36.43
N ASP A 151 9.45 5.42 -35.37
CA ASP A 151 8.56 6.56 -35.19
C ASP A 151 9.23 7.75 -34.46
N ILE A 152 10.51 7.60 -34.04
CA ILE A 152 11.30 8.69 -33.45
C ILE A 152 11.94 9.49 -34.57
N GLN A 153 11.48 10.70 -34.78
CA GLN A 153 12.09 11.69 -35.66
C GLN A 153 12.99 12.65 -34.89
#